data_2fa43ff339b2f1071728fc75dc748ae7
#
_entry.id   2fa43ff339b2f1071728fc75dc748ae7
#
_cell.length_a   1.000
_cell.length_b   1.000
_cell.length_c   1.000
_cell.angle_alpha   90.00
_cell.angle_beta   90.00
_cell.angle_gamma   90.00
#
_symmetry.space_group_name_H-M   'P 1'
#
loop_
_entity.id
_entity.type
_entity.pdbx_description
1 polymer ?
#
loop_
_entity_poly.entity_id
_entity_poly.type
_entity_poly.pdbx_seq_one_letter_code
_entity_poly.pdbx_strand_id
1 'polypeptide(L)'
;AYGLTTFDGYKAPSFLQVKGAKDVGVETSTMSKGYNMAGWRMGFCVGNRDMVDVLGKIKGYYDYGIFQAIQIATIMALRHCEEDMLRQQKVYESRRNVHCESLERAGWKAPKPKATMFAWVPIPEPYRSMGSIEFAVQCLQKAEVAIAPGRGFGEDGEGYIRIALVENENRLRQAVRQIRKAFPVEGAS
;
A
#
# COMPACT_ATOMS: atom_id res chain seq x y z
N ALA A 1 7.66 2.83 -3.20
CA ALA A 1 6.66 2.26 -4.12
C ALA A 1 5.30 2.97 -4.04
N TYR A 2 4.96 3.57 -2.91
CA TYR A 2 3.66 4.24 -2.68
C TYR A 2 3.77 5.76 -2.57
N GLY A 3 4.90 6.35 -2.91
CA GLY A 3 5.15 7.79 -2.81
C GLY A 3 4.19 8.65 -3.62
N LEU A 4 3.55 8.09 -4.64
CA LEU A 4 2.53 8.74 -5.46
C LEU A 4 1.09 8.40 -5.05
N THR A 5 0.90 7.56 -4.02
CA THR A 5 -0.43 7.21 -3.49
C THR A 5 -0.58 7.83 -2.10
N THR A 6 -0.66 9.14 -2.05
CA THR A 6 -0.74 9.94 -0.82
C THR A 6 -2.08 10.66 -0.73
N PHE A 7 -2.51 11.06 0.46
CA PHE A 7 -3.83 11.61 0.74
C PHE A 7 -3.75 12.90 1.55
N ASP A 8 -4.83 13.69 1.55
CA ASP A 8 -4.97 14.91 2.34
C ASP A 8 -3.80 15.91 2.14
N GLY A 9 -3.21 15.96 0.93
CA GLY A 9 -2.07 16.83 0.63
C GLY A 9 -0.73 16.37 1.23
N TYR A 10 -0.67 15.19 1.86
CA TYR A 10 0.59 14.65 2.36
C TYR A 10 1.57 14.38 1.21
N LYS A 11 2.81 14.81 1.38
CA LYS A 11 3.91 14.51 0.46
C LYS A 11 4.82 13.47 1.08
N ALA A 12 4.98 12.34 0.41
CA ALA A 12 5.92 11.32 0.85
C ALA A 12 7.35 11.88 0.79
N PRO A 13 8.17 11.70 1.84
CA PRO A 13 9.56 12.12 1.80
C PRO A 13 10.35 11.28 0.80
N SER A 14 11.32 11.91 0.14
CA SER A 14 12.32 11.24 -0.67
C SER A 14 13.66 11.26 0.06
N PHE A 15 14.38 10.17 0.04
CA PHE A 15 15.76 10.10 0.54
C PHE A 15 16.66 11.11 -0.14
N LEU A 16 16.46 11.34 -1.44
CA LEU A 16 17.26 12.24 -2.25
C LEU A 16 17.05 13.74 -1.94
N GLN A 17 16.07 14.10 -1.09
CA GLN A 17 15.89 15.46 -0.56
C GLN A 17 16.93 15.81 0.51
N VAL A 18 17.58 14.82 1.12
CA VAL A 18 18.58 15.04 2.15
C VAL A 18 19.89 15.48 1.50
N LYS A 19 20.50 16.53 2.03
CA LYS A 19 21.81 17.04 1.54
C LYS A 19 22.86 15.93 1.63
N GLY A 20 23.58 15.68 0.52
CA GLY A 20 24.58 14.61 0.43
C GLY A 20 24.02 13.22 0.14
N ALA A 21 22.71 13.03 0.09
CA ALA A 21 22.12 11.70 -0.16
C ALA A 21 22.54 11.09 -1.50
N LYS A 22 22.71 11.92 -2.54
CA LYS A 22 23.18 11.47 -3.87
C LYS A 22 24.62 10.96 -3.87
N ASP A 23 25.41 11.31 -2.86
CA ASP A 23 26.81 10.87 -2.76
C ASP A 23 26.90 9.46 -2.14
N VAL A 24 25.90 9.04 -1.38
CA VAL A 24 25.97 7.83 -0.54
C VAL A 24 24.86 6.82 -0.79
N GLY A 25 23.89 7.12 -1.67
CA GLY A 25 22.76 6.22 -1.83
C GLY A 25 21.95 6.39 -3.11
N VAL A 26 20.99 5.49 -3.25
CA VAL A 26 20.02 5.46 -4.35
C VAL A 26 18.61 5.36 -3.82
N GLU A 27 17.65 5.80 -4.60
CA GLU A 27 16.22 5.63 -4.37
C GLU A 27 15.60 4.83 -5.51
N THR A 28 14.82 3.82 -5.18
CA THR A 28 14.10 3.02 -6.16
C THR A 28 12.63 3.40 -6.19
N SER A 29 12.05 3.46 -7.37
CA SER A 29 10.64 3.73 -7.57
C SER A 29 10.02 2.75 -8.57
N THR A 30 8.69 2.73 -8.66
CA THR A 30 7.95 1.83 -9.53
C THR A 30 6.74 2.49 -10.15
N MET A 31 6.41 2.08 -11.36
CA MET A 31 5.18 2.48 -12.06
C MET A 31 3.96 1.69 -11.60
N SER A 32 4.17 0.63 -10.81
CA SER A 32 3.14 -0.36 -10.46
C SER A 32 1.94 0.23 -9.73
N LYS A 33 2.15 1.20 -8.81
CA LYS A 33 1.10 1.69 -7.91
C LYS A 33 0.57 3.05 -8.32
N GLY A 34 1.41 4.06 -8.44
CA GLY A 34 0.97 5.41 -8.81
C GLY A 34 0.33 5.48 -10.19
N TYR A 35 0.90 4.79 -11.16
CA TYR A 35 0.42 4.76 -12.55
C TYR A 35 -0.43 3.54 -12.90
N ASN A 36 -0.79 2.71 -11.91
CA ASN A 36 -1.58 1.49 -12.12
C ASN A 36 -0.98 0.53 -13.19
N MET A 37 0.34 0.48 -13.28
CA MET A 37 1.10 -0.30 -14.27
C MET A 37 1.76 -1.54 -13.63
N ALA A 38 1.09 -2.21 -12.70
CA ALA A 38 1.66 -3.36 -11.97
C ALA A 38 2.07 -4.52 -12.90
N GLY A 39 1.26 -4.83 -13.92
CA GLY A 39 1.54 -5.90 -14.90
C GLY A 39 2.71 -5.61 -15.85
N TRP A 40 3.10 -4.34 -15.99
CA TRP A 40 4.20 -3.92 -16.87
C TRP A 40 5.59 -4.21 -16.29
N ARG A 41 5.69 -4.53 -15.00
CA ARG A 41 6.92 -4.90 -14.31
C ARG A 41 8.04 -3.87 -14.47
N MET A 42 7.71 -2.57 -14.36
CA MET A 42 8.64 -1.47 -14.55
C MET A 42 8.87 -0.68 -13.26
N GLY A 43 10.15 -0.42 -13.00
CA GLY A 43 10.63 0.49 -11.96
C GLY A 43 11.93 1.12 -12.42
N PHE A 44 12.44 2.05 -11.62
CA PHE A 44 13.70 2.74 -11.90
C PHE A 44 14.46 3.02 -10.59
N CYS A 45 15.77 3.21 -10.75
CA CYS A 45 16.68 3.54 -9.68
C CYS A 45 17.42 4.84 -10.03
N VAL A 46 17.45 5.78 -9.10
CA VAL A 46 18.11 7.08 -9.25
C VAL A 46 18.94 7.41 -8.01
N GLY A 47 20.01 8.20 -8.16
CA GLY A 47 20.84 8.62 -7.04
C GLY A 47 22.33 8.63 -7.36
N ASN A 48 23.16 8.02 -6.51
CA ASN A 48 24.58 7.94 -6.69
C ASN A 48 24.94 7.29 -8.04
N ARG A 49 25.79 7.97 -8.82
CA ARG A 49 26.13 7.56 -10.18
C ARG A 49 26.81 6.20 -10.22
N ASP A 50 27.80 5.99 -9.36
CA ASP A 50 28.59 4.75 -9.38
C ASP A 50 27.74 3.55 -9.00
N MET A 51 26.82 3.71 -8.03
CA MET A 51 25.87 2.67 -7.64
C MET A 51 24.88 2.34 -8.77
N VAL A 52 24.38 3.36 -9.48
CA VAL A 52 23.47 3.16 -10.62
C VAL A 52 24.21 2.48 -11.78
N ASP A 53 25.46 2.89 -12.07
CA ASP A 53 26.28 2.27 -13.12
C ASP A 53 26.61 0.81 -12.81
N VAL A 54 26.93 0.47 -11.56
CA VAL A 54 27.15 -0.92 -11.12
C VAL A 54 25.86 -1.73 -11.23
N LEU A 55 24.72 -1.19 -10.78
CA LEU A 55 23.42 -1.85 -10.93
C LEU A 55 23.10 -2.12 -12.39
N GLY A 56 23.37 -1.16 -13.29
CA GLY A 56 23.16 -1.29 -14.73
C GLY A 56 24.01 -2.43 -15.33
N LYS A 57 25.27 -2.54 -14.92
CA LYS A 57 26.17 -3.62 -15.35
C LYS A 57 25.66 -4.99 -14.89
N ILE A 58 25.33 -5.15 -13.62
CA ILE A 58 24.80 -6.41 -13.07
C ILE A 58 23.50 -6.80 -13.79
N LYS A 59 22.58 -5.83 -13.95
CA LYS A 59 21.31 -6.04 -14.63
C LYS A 59 21.49 -6.51 -16.08
N GLY A 60 22.46 -5.94 -16.79
CA GLY A 60 22.78 -6.36 -18.15
C GLY A 60 23.16 -7.83 -18.28
N TYR A 61 23.80 -8.41 -17.24
CA TYR A 61 24.12 -9.85 -17.20
C TYR A 61 22.96 -10.71 -16.67
N TYR A 62 22.09 -10.13 -15.86
CA TYR A 62 21.04 -10.86 -15.15
C TYR A 62 19.80 -11.09 -16.02
N ASP A 63 19.33 -10.06 -16.72
CA ASP A 63 18.08 -10.09 -17.50
C ASP A 63 18.16 -9.44 -18.89
N TYR A 64 19.35 -9.05 -19.33
CA TYR A 64 19.61 -8.39 -20.63
C TYR A 64 18.83 -7.08 -20.86
N GLY A 65 18.19 -6.56 -19.82
CA GLY A 65 17.42 -5.32 -19.87
C GLY A 65 15.91 -5.54 -19.99
N ILE A 66 15.19 -4.41 -20.00
CA ILE A 66 13.72 -4.40 -20.10
C ILE A 66 13.32 -4.17 -21.55
N PHE A 67 12.26 -4.85 -22.00
CA PHE A 67 11.68 -4.66 -23.34
C PHE A 67 11.45 -3.17 -23.64
N GLN A 68 12.00 -2.69 -24.75
CA GLN A 68 12.05 -1.27 -25.09
C GLN A 68 10.67 -0.59 -25.13
N ALA A 69 9.63 -1.31 -25.60
CA ALA A 69 8.29 -0.75 -25.64
C ALA A 69 7.76 -0.39 -24.24
N ILE A 70 8.09 -1.16 -23.20
CA ILE A 70 7.75 -0.88 -21.80
C ILE A 70 8.48 0.37 -21.32
N GLN A 71 9.76 0.55 -21.69
CA GLN A 71 10.51 1.74 -21.35
C GLN A 71 9.92 3.00 -21.99
N ILE A 72 9.55 2.94 -23.27
CA ILE A 72 8.89 4.03 -23.98
C ILE A 72 7.53 4.37 -23.34
N ALA A 73 6.71 3.35 -23.05
CA ALA A 73 5.43 3.53 -22.37
C ALA A 73 5.59 4.21 -21.00
N THR A 74 6.65 3.85 -20.25
CA THR A 74 6.98 4.49 -18.98
C THR A 74 7.35 5.96 -19.15
N ILE A 75 8.16 6.30 -20.14
CA ILE A 75 8.52 7.68 -20.46
C ILE A 75 7.26 8.50 -20.79
N MET A 76 6.36 7.92 -21.60
CA MET A 76 5.09 8.57 -21.95
C MET A 76 4.19 8.76 -20.72
N ALA A 77 4.08 7.75 -19.86
CA ALA A 77 3.33 7.85 -18.62
C ALA A 77 3.86 8.96 -17.70
N LEU A 78 5.16 9.00 -17.47
CA LEU A 78 5.81 10.03 -16.65
C LEU A 78 5.66 11.45 -17.22
N ARG A 79 5.61 11.60 -18.53
CA ARG A 79 5.52 12.91 -19.20
C ARG A 79 4.10 13.42 -19.38
N HIS A 80 3.12 12.52 -19.53
CA HIS A 80 1.80 12.89 -20.03
C HIS A 80 0.61 12.35 -19.23
N CYS A 81 0.82 11.46 -18.25
CA CYS A 81 -0.27 10.82 -17.51
C CYS A 81 -0.33 11.23 -16.02
N GLU A 82 0.12 12.44 -15.68
CA GLU A 82 0.04 12.94 -14.30
C GLU A 82 -1.40 13.06 -13.83
N GLU A 83 -2.31 13.53 -14.69
CA GLU A 83 -3.74 13.63 -14.35
C GLU A 83 -4.38 12.27 -14.08
N ASP A 84 -3.96 11.23 -14.80
CA ASP A 84 -4.44 9.86 -14.58
C ASP A 84 -3.95 9.34 -13.22
N MET A 85 -2.71 9.59 -12.89
CA MET A 85 -2.13 9.26 -11.59
C MET A 85 -2.87 9.98 -10.46
N LEU A 86 -3.20 11.27 -10.61
CA LEU A 86 -3.96 12.04 -9.63
C LEU A 86 -5.41 11.54 -9.51
N ARG A 87 -6.05 11.12 -10.61
CA ARG A 87 -7.37 10.47 -10.56
C ARG A 87 -7.32 9.17 -9.76
N GLN A 88 -6.33 8.35 -10.01
CA GLN A 88 -6.13 7.09 -9.27
C GLN A 88 -5.89 7.34 -7.77
N GLN A 89 -5.12 8.36 -7.43
CA GLN A 89 -4.90 8.80 -6.05
C GLN A 89 -6.23 9.14 -5.34
N LYS A 90 -7.10 9.92 -5.99
CA LYS A 90 -8.42 10.28 -5.46
C LYS A 90 -9.33 9.07 -5.24
N VAL A 91 -9.26 8.06 -6.10
CA VAL A 91 -9.99 6.79 -5.89
C VAL A 91 -9.54 6.10 -4.61
N TYR A 92 -8.25 5.98 -4.36
CA TYR A 92 -7.76 5.39 -3.12
C TYR A 92 -8.04 6.24 -1.89
N GLU A 93 -8.02 7.56 -2.02
CA GLU A 93 -8.39 8.47 -0.94
C GLU A 93 -9.86 8.30 -0.53
N SER A 94 -10.77 8.22 -1.49
CA SER A 94 -12.19 7.91 -1.27
C SER A 94 -12.37 6.57 -0.55
N ARG A 95 -11.75 5.53 -1.05
CA ARG A 95 -11.79 4.18 -0.45
C ARG A 95 -11.26 4.16 0.98
N ARG A 96 -10.11 4.83 1.23
CA ARG A 96 -9.54 4.98 2.57
C ARG A 96 -10.53 5.67 3.50
N ASN A 97 -11.13 6.78 3.08
CA ASN A 97 -12.07 7.53 3.90
C ASN A 97 -13.27 6.67 4.27
N VAL A 98 -13.91 6.05 3.30
CA VAL A 98 -15.06 5.15 3.52
C VAL A 98 -14.71 3.98 4.44
N HIS A 99 -13.51 3.41 4.28
CA HIS A 99 -13.06 2.31 5.14
C HIS A 99 -12.87 2.78 6.59
N CYS A 100 -12.17 3.90 6.81
CA CYS A 100 -11.92 4.45 8.14
C CYS A 100 -13.22 4.85 8.85
N GLU A 101 -14.15 5.52 8.14
CA GLU A 101 -15.48 5.85 8.68
C GLU A 101 -16.29 4.60 9.05
N SER A 102 -16.17 3.55 8.23
CA SER A 102 -16.87 2.28 8.50
C SER A 102 -16.31 1.58 9.73
N LEU A 103 -14.99 1.58 9.94
CA LEU A 103 -14.34 1.06 11.15
C LEU A 103 -14.75 1.86 12.39
N GLU A 104 -14.76 3.19 12.30
CA GLU A 104 -15.15 4.07 13.40
C GLU A 104 -16.60 3.80 13.84
N ARG A 105 -17.55 3.72 12.90
CA ARG A 105 -18.95 3.34 13.17
C ARG A 105 -19.10 1.91 13.74
N ALA A 106 -18.14 1.06 13.44
CA ALA A 106 -18.08 -0.29 14.01
C ALA A 106 -17.46 -0.34 15.42
N GLY A 107 -17.05 0.80 15.98
CA GLY A 107 -16.34 0.89 17.26
C GLY A 107 -14.88 0.44 17.19
N TRP A 108 -14.36 0.27 16.00
CA TRP A 108 -13.00 -0.23 15.78
C TRP A 108 -12.04 0.92 15.51
N LYS A 109 -11.29 1.31 16.52
CA LYS A 109 -10.31 2.39 16.42
C LYS A 109 -9.09 1.97 15.59
N ALA A 110 -8.85 2.67 14.49
CA ALA A 110 -7.71 2.45 13.62
C ALA A 110 -7.11 3.77 13.15
N PRO A 111 -5.77 3.87 13.00
CA PRO A 111 -5.14 5.06 12.46
C PRO A 111 -5.54 5.26 11.00
N LYS A 112 -5.85 6.50 10.61
CA LYS A 112 -6.15 6.86 9.24
C LYS A 112 -4.85 6.95 8.44
N PRO A 113 -4.64 6.11 7.39
CA PRO A 113 -3.41 6.14 6.60
C PRO A 113 -3.24 7.47 5.86
N LYS A 114 -2.04 8.04 5.87
CA LYS A 114 -1.68 9.23 5.08
C LYS A 114 -1.31 8.89 3.62
N ALA A 115 -1.03 7.62 3.35
CA ALA A 115 -0.58 7.13 2.04
C ALA A 115 -0.89 5.63 1.92
N THR A 116 -0.64 5.09 0.76
CA THR A 116 -0.74 3.68 0.37
C THR A 116 -2.17 3.19 0.10
N MET A 117 -2.26 2.04 -0.53
CA MET A 117 -3.51 1.32 -0.77
C MET A 117 -3.83 0.31 0.35
N PHE A 118 -3.21 0.45 1.51
CA PHE A 118 -3.38 -0.45 2.65
C PHE A 118 -3.72 0.32 3.92
N ALA A 119 -4.56 -0.28 4.75
CA ALA A 119 -4.75 0.13 6.13
C ALA A 119 -4.07 -0.90 7.05
N TRP A 120 -3.27 -0.39 7.99
CA TRP A 120 -2.65 -1.17 9.06
C TRP A 120 -3.48 -0.96 10.31
N VAL A 121 -4.17 -2.00 10.74
CA VAL A 121 -5.26 -1.89 11.70
C VAL A 121 -4.95 -2.78 12.91
N PRO A 122 -4.98 -2.26 14.14
CA PRO A 122 -4.83 -3.09 15.32
C PRO A 122 -6.02 -4.05 15.45
N ILE A 123 -5.77 -5.27 15.87
CA ILE A 123 -6.84 -6.22 16.22
C ILE A 123 -7.58 -5.66 17.44
N PRO A 124 -8.93 -5.66 17.45
CA PRO A 124 -9.70 -5.19 18.60
C PRO A 124 -9.33 -5.95 19.88
N GLU A 125 -9.24 -5.23 20.99
CA GLU A 125 -8.77 -5.77 22.29
C GLU A 125 -9.40 -7.11 22.70
N PRO A 126 -10.71 -7.36 22.56
CA PRO A 126 -11.30 -8.65 22.94
C PRO A 126 -10.76 -9.83 22.13
N TYR A 127 -10.18 -9.59 20.97
CA TYR A 127 -9.68 -10.63 20.04
C TYR A 127 -8.16 -10.64 19.89
N ARG A 128 -7.46 -9.74 20.55
CA ARG A 128 -6.01 -9.55 20.39
C ARG A 128 -5.20 -10.76 20.87
N SER A 129 -5.66 -11.42 21.94
CA SER A 129 -5.02 -12.63 22.49
C SER A 129 -5.05 -13.83 21.56
N MET A 130 -5.95 -13.82 20.55
CA MET A 130 -6.04 -14.85 19.51
C MET A 130 -4.85 -14.87 18.58
N GLY A 131 -4.14 -13.74 18.43
CA GLY A 131 -3.06 -13.56 17.48
C GLY A 131 -3.53 -13.23 16.07
N SER A 132 -2.64 -12.59 15.28
CA SER A 132 -3.01 -12.04 13.98
C SER A 132 -3.31 -13.11 12.92
N ILE A 133 -2.65 -14.26 12.98
CA ILE A 133 -2.89 -15.37 12.04
C ILE A 133 -4.27 -15.96 12.27
N GLU A 134 -4.58 -16.36 13.51
CA GLU A 134 -5.87 -16.96 13.83
C GLU A 134 -7.02 -15.98 13.59
N PHE A 135 -6.84 -14.69 13.96
CA PHE A 135 -7.84 -13.67 13.66
C PHE A 135 -8.12 -13.55 12.16
N ALA A 136 -7.08 -13.57 11.30
CA ALA A 136 -7.25 -13.53 9.86
C ALA A 136 -7.96 -14.78 9.30
N VAL A 137 -7.63 -15.96 9.80
CA VAL A 137 -8.30 -17.22 9.44
C VAL A 137 -9.79 -17.16 9.83
N GLN A 138 -10.09 -16.70 11.03
CA GLN A 138 -11.47 -16.59 11.48
C GLN A 138 -12.25 -15.49 10.75
N CYS A 139 -11.62 -14.39 10.35
CA CYS A 139 -12.24 -13.39 9.47
C CYS A 139 -12.64 -14.02 8.13
N LEU A 140 -11.77 -14.85 7.54
CA LEU A 140 -12.11 -15.57 6.31
C LEU A 140 -13.27 -16.53 6.50
N GLN A 141 -13.26 -17.33 7.57
CA GLN A 141 -14.28 -18.38 7.81
C GLN A 141 -15.63 -17.84 8.25
N LYS A 142 -15.65 -16.85 9.15
CA LYS A 142 -16.89 -16.35 9.78
C LYS A 142 -17.44 -15.08 9.12
N ALA A 143 -16.55 -14.25 8.57
CA ALA A 143 -16.94 -12.99 7.95
C ALA A 143 -16.82 -13.01 6.42
N GLU A 144 -16.28 -14.08 5.83
CA GLU A 144 -16.00 -14.19 4.38
C GLU A 144 -15.14 -13.03 3.84
N VAL A 145 -14.23 -12.54 4.69
CA VAL A 145 -13.33 -11.43 4.37
C VAL A 145 -11.89 -11.88 4.52
N ALA A 146 -11.15 -11.88 3.41
CA ALA A 146 -9.72 -12.16 3.38
C ALA A 146 -8.92 -10.90 3.76
N ILE A 147 -8.11 -11.01 4.81
CA ILE A 147 -7.20 -9.98 5.30
C ILE A 147 -5.81 -10.58 5.53
N ALA A 148 -4.77 -9.78 5.52
CA ALA A 148 -3.43 -10.27 5.78
C ALA A 148 -3.09 -10.14 7.27
N PRO A 149 -2.60 -11.22 7.93
CA PRO A 149 -2.14 -11.17 9.30
C PRO A 149 -0.87 -10.32 9.42
N GLY A 150 -0.77 -9.51 10.46
CA GLY A 150 0.38 -8.63 10.65
C GLY A 150 1.69 -9.40 10.87
N ARG A 151 1.64 -10.54 11.55
CA ARG A 151 2.81 -11.42 11.72
C ARG A 151 3.45 -11.87 10.39
N GLY A 152 2.69 -11.90 9.30
CA GLY A 152 3.22 -12.15 7.95
C GLY A 152 4.21 -11.09 7.45
N PHE A 153 4.33 -9.95 8.15
CA PHE A 153 5.26 -8.85 7.86
C PHE A 153 6.41 -8.73 8.88
N GLY A 154 6.55 -9.68 9.76
CA GLY A 154 7.54 -9.73 10.83
C GLY A 154 6.91 -9.82 12.23
N GLU A 155 7.72 -10.11 13.23
CA GLU A 155 7.23 -10.31 14.61
C GLU A 155 6.57 -9.05 15.19
N ASP A 156 7.09 -7.87 14.89
CA ASP A 156 6.53 -6.58 15.30
C ASP A 156 5.14 -6.29 14.69
N GLY A 157 4.74 -7.08 13.69
CA GLY A 157 3.39 -7.03 13.10
C GLY A 157 2.34 -7.78 13.91
N GLU A 158 2.72 -8.50 14.97
CA GLU A 158 1.75 -9.20 15.79
C GLU A 158 0.79 -8.21 16.49
N GLY A 159 -0.47 -8.60 16.61
CA GLY A 159 -1.55 -7.73 17.12
C GLY A 159 -2.15 -6.76 16.08
N TYR A 160 -1.69 -6.85 14.83
CA TYR A 160 -2.22 -6.06 13.70
C TYR A 160 -2.68 -6.94 12.55
N ILE A 161 -3.48 -6.33 11.67
CA ILE A 161 -3.86 -6.87 10.37
C ILE A 161 -3.65 -5.82 9.29
N ARG A 162 -3.40 -6.25 8.05
CA ARG A 162 -3.38 -5.37 6.89
C ARG A 162 -4.62 -5.59 6.03
N ILE A 163 -5.34 -4.53 5.76
CA ILE A 163 -6.52 -4.50 4.88
C ILE A 163 -6.15 -3.80 3.59
N ALA A 164 -6.42 -4.42 2.44
CA ALA A 164 -6.22 -3.82 1.13
C ALA A 164 -7.44 -2.99 0.71
N LEU A 165 -7.20 -1.73 0.33
CA LEU A 165 -8.23 -0.78 -0.13
C LEU A 165 -8.42 -0.86 -1.67
N VAL A 166 -8.32 -2.06 -2.22
CA VAL A 166 -8.35 -2.29 -3.68
C VAL A 166 -9.77 -2.51 -4.22
N GLU A 167 -10.72 -2.83 -3.36
CA GLU A 167 -12.12 -2.98 -3.69
C GLU A 167 -12.86 -1.64 -3.70
N ASN A 168 -14.05 -1.60 -4.32
CA ASN A 168 -14.89 -0.41 -4.32
C ASN A 168 -15.47 -0.11 -2.92
N GLU A 169 -15.97 1.10 -2.74
CA GLU A 169 -16.46 1.61 -1.46
C GLU A 169 -17.58 0.76 -0.85
N ASN A 170 -18.46 0.19 -1.69
CA ASN A 170 -19.56 -0.67 -1.22
C ASN A 170 -19.05 -2.00 -0.66
N ARG A 171 -18.08 -2.59 -1.34
CA ARG A 171 -17.42 -3.82 -0.87
C ARG A 171 -16.62 -3.56 0.42
N LEU A 172 -15.95 -2.44 0.53
CA LEU A 172 -15.23 -2.06 1.77
C LEU A 172 -16.20 -1.89 2.95
N ARG A 173 -17.34 -1.21 2.73
CA ARG A 173 -18.40 -1.11 3.76
C ARG A 173 -18.97 -2.49 4.13
N GLN A 174 -19.19 -3.34 3.13
CA GLN A 174 -19.67 -4.71 3.33
C GLN A 174 -18.70 -5.51 4.19
N ALA A 175 -17.40 -5.49 3.86
CA ALA A 175 -16.36 -6.20 4.60
C ALA A 175 -16.33 -5.79 6.07
N VAL A 176 -16.36 -4.51 6.37
CA VAL A 176 -16.39 -4.02 7.76
C VAL A 176 -17.66 -4.48 8.49
N ARG A 177 -18.83 -4.44 7.84
CA ARG A 177 -20.08 -4.94 8.44
C ARG A 177 -20.02 -6.43 8.73
N GLN A 178 -19.46 -7.24 7.85
CA GLN A 178 -19.33 -8.69 8.04
C GLN A 178 -18.36 -9.01 9.17
N ILE A 179 -17.22 -8.31 9.23
CA ILE A 179 -16.27 -8.47 10.35
C ILE A 179 -16.93 -8.06 11.67
N ARG A 180 -17.62 -6.91 11.73
CA ARG A 180 -18.33 -6.46 12.94
C ARG A 180 -19.36 -7.48 13.42
N LYS A 181 -20.11 -8.12 12.49
CA LYS A 181 -21.09 -9.14 12.82
C LYS A 181 -20.45 -10.40 13.45
N ALA A 182 -19.28 -10.80 12.92
CA ALA A 182 -18.53 -11.96 13.41
C ALA A 182 -17.73 -11.66 14.70
N PHE A 183 -17.29 -10.41 14.85
CA PHE A 183 -16.43 -9.91 15.93
C PHE A 183 -16.99 -8.59 16.49
N PRO A 184 -18.07 -8.64 17.29
CA PRO A 184 -18.66 -7.44 17.89
C PRO A 184 -17.68 -6.77 18.85
N VAL A 185 -17.60 -5.44 18.77
CA VAL A 185 -16.80 -4.58 19.66
C VAL A 185 -17.78 -3.73 20.46
N GLU A 186 -17.61 -3.68 21.78
CA GLU A 186 -18.44 -2.84 22.65
C GLU A 186 -18.25 -1.34 22.35
N GLY A 187 -19.33 -0.58 22.36
CA GLY A 187 -19.31 0.88 22.08
C GLY A 187 -19.57 1.26 20.63
N ALA A 188 -19.99 0.31 19.78
CA ALA A 188 -20.43 0.60 18.42
C ALA A 188 -21.87 1.16 18.43
N SER A 189 -22.05 2.36 17.87
CA SER A 189 -23.36 3.00 17.64
C SER A 189 -24.03 2.46 16.38
#